data_0b794d7f24c2476976c956b4e79cea6b
#
_entry.id   0b794d7f24c2476976c956b4e79cea6b
#
_cell.length_a   1.000
_cell.length_b   1.000
_cell.length_c   1.000
_cell.angle_alpha   90.00
_cell.angle_beta   90.00
_cell.angle_gamma   90.00
#
_symmetry.space_group_name_H-M   'P 1'
#
loop_
_entity.id
_entity.type
_entity.pdbx_description
1 polymer ?
#
loop_
_entity_poly.entity_id
_entity_poly.type
_entity_poly.pdbx_seq_one_letter_code
_entity_poly.pdbx_strand_id
1 'polypeptide(L)'
;MEEYTHQADKFVFHVRKDLLYSRDEVWVKAEGDHVRVGVTDFAQRRGGDIVFAEISKKGTHVKRGEPLGSYETVKVVQDILSPVDGVITEINPIIDSKPEIINKDPYESGWLAVMKSESGVEGLLSAEEYFELMKVKVAEELKKIRGM
;
A
#
# COMPACT_ATOMS: atom_id res chain seq x y z
N MET A 1 -4.89 -15.55 -8.55
CA MET A 1 -4.56 -14.25 -9.17
C MET A 1 -3.11 -14.22 -9.60
N GLU A 2 -2.83 -13.73 -10.79
CA GLU A 2 -1.46 -13.67 -11.30
C GLU A 2 -0.62 -12.63 -10.57
N GLU A 3 0.62 -12.99 -10.30
CA GLU A 3 1.56 -12.15 -9.58
C GLU A 3 2.94 -12.19 -10.23
N TYR A 4 3.68 -11.08 -10.09
CA TYR A 4 5.13 -11.11 -10.19
C TYR A 4 5.67 -11.45 -8.80
N THR A 5 6.71 -12.26 -8.75
CA THR A 5 7.40 -12.56 -7.49
C THR A 5 8.87 -12.23 -7.62
N HIS A 6 9.47 -11.75 -6.54
CA HIS A 6 10.88 -11.43 -6.49
C HIS A 6 11.48 -11.99 -5.21
N GLN A 7 12.43 -12.90 -5.35
CA GLN A 7 13.16 -13.45 -4.21
C GLN A 7 14.46 -12.69 -4.02
N ALA A 8 14.66 -12.19 -2.81
CA ALA A 8 15.89 -11.51 -2.44
C ALA A 8 16.27 -11.97 -1.04
N ASP A 9 17.46 -12.60 -0.92
CA ASP A 9 17.88 -13.25 0.31
C ASP A 9 16.85 -14.31 0.72
N LYS A 10 16.35 -14.28 1.94
CA LYS A 10 15.33 -15.22 2.43
C LYS A 10 13.88 -14.73 2.22
N PHE A 11 13.73 -13.55 1.60
CA PHE A 11 12.41 -12.93 1.43
C PHE A 11 11.86 -13.17 0.04
N VAL A 12 10.54 -13.34 -0.06
CA VAL A 12 9.83 -13.37 -1.33
C VAL A 12 8.81 -12.24 -1.31
N PHE A 13 8.86 -11.38 -2.32
CA PHE A 13 7.96 -10.23 -2.45
C PHE A 13 6.98 -10.47 -3.59
N HIS A 14 5.73 -10.06 -3.39
CA HIS A 14 4.62 -10.29 -4.31
C HIS A 14 4.07 -8.97 -4.86
N VAL A 15 3.83 -8.93 -6.17
CA VAL A 15 3.20 -7.81 -6.86
C VAL A 15 2.06 -8.36 -7.71
N ARG A 16 0.82 -7.98 -7.42
CA ARG A 16 -0.34 -8.45 -8.17
C ARG A 16 -0.43 -7.73 -9.50
N LYS A 17 -0.64 -8.51 -10.56
CA LYS A 17 -0.67 -7.99 -11.94
C LYS A 17 -1.96 -7.23 -12.27
N ASP A 18 -3.02 -7.43 -11.51
CA ASP A 18 -4.33 -6.83 -11.74
C ASP A 18 -4.50 -5.45 -11.08
N LEU A 19 -3.47 -4.96 -10.40
CA LEU A 19 -3.52 -3.70 -9.68
C LEU A 19 -2.63 -2.63 -10.32
N LEU A 20 -2.89 -1.37 -9.93
CA LEU A 20 -2.00 -0.26 -10.20
C LEU A 20 -1.31 0.14 -8.90
N TYR A 21 -0.27 0.97 -8.99
CA TYR A 21 0.56 1.27 -7.83
C TYR A 21 1.03 2.72 -7.83
N SER A 22 1.15 3.29 -6.62
CA SER A 22 1.85 4.55 -6.47
C SER A 22 3.32 4.28 -6.14
N ARG A 23 4.16 5.31 -6.29
CA ARG A 23 5.57 5.22 -5.89
C ARG A 23 5.75 5.16 -4.37
N ASP A 24 4.67 5.47 -3.63
CA ASP A 24 4.66 5.53 -2.17
C ASP A 24 4.10 4.26 -1.53
N GLU A 25 4.16 3.14 -2.24
CA GLU A 25 3.80 1.82 -1.72
C GLU A 25 2.33 1.63 -1.41
N VAL A 26 1.47 2.22 -2.24
CA VAL A 26 0.03 2.01 -2.16
C VAL A 26 -0.45 1.35 -3.45
N TRP A 27 -1.17 0.24 -3.32
CA TRP A 27 -1.82 -0.38 -4.47
C TRP A 27 -3.22 0.21 -4.68
N VAL A 28 -3.68 0.16 -5.92
CA VAL A 28 -4.96 0.74 -6.33
C VAL A 28 -5.71 -0.25 -7.21
N LYS A 29 -6.96 -0.51 -6.85
CA LYS A 29 -7.88 -1.30 -7.67
C LYS A 29 -9.01 -0.38 -8.13
N ALA A 30 -9.12 -0.18 -9.44
CA ALA A 30 -10.17 0.66 -10.01
C ALA A 30 -11.52 -0.06 -9.93
N GLU A 31 -12.52 0.62 -9.41
CA GLU A 31 -13.90 0.12 -9.27
C GLU A 31 -14.87 1.22 -9.73
N GLY A 32 -14.99 1.40 -11.04
CA GLY A 32 -15.79 2.49 -11.61
C GLY A 32 -15.14 3.85 -11.36
N ASP A 33 -15.89 4.78 -10.77
CA ASP A 33 -15.37 6.09 -10.37
C ASP A 33 -14.74 6.07 -8.97
N HIS A 34 -14.71 4.89 -8.34
CA HIS A 34 -14.05 4.66 -7.05
C HIS A 34 -12.78 3.87 -7.24
N VAL A 35 -11.90 3.98 -6.26
CA VAL A 35 -10.70 3.14 -6.18
C VAL A 35 -10.62 2.55 -4.77
N ARG A 36 -10.23 1.29 -4.70
CA ARG A 36 -9.90 0.64 -3.44
C ARG A 36 -8.40 0.68 -3.29
N VAL A 37 -7.91 0.99 -2.10
CA VAL A 37 -6.48 1.18 -1.85
C VAL A 37 -6.00 0.38 -0.66
N GLY A 38 -4.73 0.01 -0.69
CA GLY A 38 -4.07 -0.66 0.41
C GLY A 38 -2.56 -0.52 0.28
N VAL A 39 -1.82 -1.06 1.22
CA VAL A 39 -0.35 -1.04 1.17
C VAL A 39 0.17 -2.29 0.45
N THR A 40 1.33 -2.15 -0.18
CA THR A 40 1.94 -3.25 -0.93
C THR A 40 2.56 -4.28 0.01
N ASP A 41 2.82 -5.45 -0.54
CA ASP A 41 3.52 -6.52 0.19
C ASP A 41 4.90 -6.04 0.65
N PHE A 42 5.62 -5.33 -0.22
CA PHE A 42 6.94 -4.79 0.14
C PHE A 42 6.85 -3.84 1.35
N ALA A 43 5.88 -2.94 1.38
CA ALA A 43 5.72 -1.98 2.47
C ALA A 43 5.50 -2.70 3.81
N GLN A 44 4.63 -3.70 3.85
CA GLN A 44 4.35 -4.39 5.10
C GLN A 44 5.53 -5.24 5.56
N ARG A 45 6.31 -5.81 4.63
CA ARG A 45 7.50 -6.57 5.01
C ARG A 45 8.60 -5.66 5.54
N ARG A 46 8.83 -4.53 4.88
CA ARG A 46 9.83 -3.55 5.30
C ARG A 46 9.54 -3.00 6.70
N GLY A 47 8.28 -2.71 6.98
CA GLY A 47 7.86 -2.11 8.23
C GLY A 47 7.83 -3.08 9.42
N GLY A 48 7.58 -4.34 9.15
CA GLY A 48 7.38 -5.35 10.19
C GLY A 48 5.92 -5.42 10.66
N ASP A 49 5.69 -6.06 11.80
CA ASP A 49 4.35 -6.32 12.31
C ASP A 49 3.63 -5.02 12.67
N ILE A 50 2.46 -4.82 12.07
CA ILE A 50 1.63 -3.63 12.29
C ILE A 50 0.80 -3.86 13.56
N VAL A 51 0.94 -2.94 14.52
CA VAL A 51 0.24 -3.02 15.81
C VAL A 51 -0.90 -2.02 15.91
N PHE A 52 -0.91 -1.01 15.03
CA PHE A 52 -1.95 0.02 15.01
C PHE A 52 -2.04 0.60 13.60
N ALA A 53 -3.25 0.89 13.15
CA ALA A 53 -3.48 1.59 11.89
C ALA A 53 -4.70 2.47 12.01
N GLU A 54 -4.64 3.64 11.41
CA GLU A 54 -5.70 4.62 11.45
C GLU A 54 -5.87 5.27 10.08
N ILE A 55 -7.10 5.27 9.60
CA ILE A 55 -7.46 5.91 8.34
C ILE A 55 -8.31 7.13 8.65
N SER A 56 -8.12 8.22 7.91
CA SER A 56 -8.91 9.44 8.07
C SER A 56 -10.39 9.16 7.86
N LYS A 57 -11.23 9.98 8.46
CA LYS A 57 -12.67 9.75 8.49
C LYS A 57 -13.29 9.70 7.10
N LYS A 58 -14.33 8.89 6.95
CA LYS A 58 -15.20 8.91 5.80
C LYS A 58 -15.67 10.34 5.53
N GLY A 59 -15.62 10.76 4.28
CA GLY A 59 -15.92 12.12 3.86
C GLY A 59 -14.73 13.04 3.79
N THR A 60 -13.55 12.61 4.26
CA THR A 60 -12.33 13.42 4.19
C THR A 60 -11.83 13.51 2.75
N HIS A 61 -11.56 14.73 2.31
CA HIS A 61 -10.93 14.99 1.02
C HIS A 61 -9.41 14.95 1.17
N VAL A 62 -8.74 14.22 0.30
CA VAL A 62 -7.29 14.05 0.34
C VAL A 62 -6.75 14.27 -1.07
N LYS A 63 -5.63 14.98 -1.17
CA LYS A 63 -4.92 15.14 -2.45
C LYS A 63 -3.86 14.06 -2.58
N ARG A 64 -3.50 13.75 -3.83
CA ARG A 64 -2.40 12.82 -4.11
C ARG A 64 -1.14 13.28 -3.35
N GLY A 65 -0.50 12.34 -2.66
CA GLY A 65 0.70 12.61 -1.88
C GLY A 65 0.45 13.09 -0.46
N GLU A 66 -0.81 13.42 -0.11
CA GLU A 66 -1.16 13.75 1.27
C GLU A 66 -1.51 12.48 2.04
N PRO A 67 -1.30 12.46 3.37
CA PRO A 67 -1.66 11.29 4.17
C PRO A 67 -3.17 11.04 4.17
N LEU A 68 -3.57 9.82 3.85
CA LEU A 68 -4.94 9.36 4.06
C LEU A 68 -5.07 8.57 5.37
N GLY A 69 -3.94 8.30 6.00
CA GLY A 69 -3.87 7.57 7.25
C GLY A 69 -2.43 7.25 7.60
N SER A 70 -2.25 6.40 8.60
CA SER A 70 -0.92 5.94 9.03
C SER A 70 -1.03 4.56 9.66
N TYR A 71 0.11 3.87 9.74
CA TYR A 71 0.20 2.65 10.55
C TYR A 71 1.47 2.70 11.40
N GLU A 72 1.41 1.95 12.50
CA GLU A 72 2.50 1.90 13.46
C GLU A 72 2.96 0.46 13.64
N THR A 73 4.27 0.27 13.61
CA THR A 73 4.92 -0.99 13.94
C THR A 73 5.81 -0.79 15.16
N VAL A 74 6.51 -1.83 15.60
CA VAL A 74 7.49 -1.69 16.70
C VAL A 74 8.61 -0.72 16.30
N LYS A 75 8.95 -0.64 15.03
CA LYS A 75 10.08 0.15 14.53
C LYS A 75 9.73 1.57 14.13
N VAL A 76 8.57 1.76 13.49
CA VAL A 76 8.25 3.03 12.80
C VAL A 76 6.78 3.40 12.91
N VAL A 77 6.52 4.70 12.73
CA VAL A 77 5.19 5.21 12.38
C VAL A 77 5.29 5.66 10.94
N GLN A 78 4.43 5.14 10.08
CA GLN A 78 4.49 5.38 8.65
C GLN A 78 3.19 5.98 8.13
N ASP A 79 3.29 7.13 7.47
CA ASP A 79 2.15 7.73 6.77
C ASP A 79 1.81 6.90 5.54
N ILE A 80 0.52 6.82 5.25
CA ILE A 80 -0.01 6.19 4.04
C ILE A 80 -0.43 7.33 3.12
N LEU A 81 0.32 7.55 2.05
CA LEU A 81 0.10 8.68 1.15
C LEU A 81 -0.93 8.33 0.09
N SER A 82 -1.90 9.20 -0.11
CA SER A 82 -2.97 8.97 -1.07
C SER A 82 -2.44 8.85 -2.50
N PRO A 83 -2.85 7.83 -3.25
CA PRO A 83 -2.41 7.66 -4.63
C PRO A 83 -3.20 8.52 -5.62
N VAL A 84 -4.31 9.11 -5.18
CA VAL A 84 -5.20 9.92 -6.03
C VAL A 84 -5.73 11.12 -5.26
N ASP A 85 -6.26 12.11 -6.00
CA ASP A 85 -7.10 13.15 -5.41
C ASP A 85 -8.50 12.59 -5.25
N GLY A 86 -9.09 12.71 -4.08
CA GLY A 86 -10.43 12.16 -3.90
C GLY A 86 -10.95 12.25 -2.47
N VAL A 87 -12.10 11.62 -2.28
CA VAL A 87 -12.81 11.62 -1.01
C VAL A 87 -12.90 10.19 -0.50
N ILE A 88 -12.59 10.00 0.78
CA ILE A 88 -12.73 8.68 1.42
C ILE A 88 -14.22 8.38 1.58
N THR A 89 -14.68 7.29 0.96
CA THR A 89 -16.10 6.89 1.00
C THR A 89 -16.33 5.67 1.88
N GLU A 90 -15.30 4.88 2.12
CA GLU A 90 -15.41 3.66 2.93
C GLU A 90 -14.07 3.35 3.56
N ILE A 91 -14.10 2.83 4.79
CA ILE A 91 -12.92 2.39 5.52
C ILE A 91 -13.12 0.92 5.90
N ASN A 92 -12.09 0.11 5.76
CA ASN A 92 -12.17 -1.30 6.13
C ASN A 92 -12.39 -1.42 7.65
N PRO A 93 -13.54 -1.95 8.08
CA PRO A 93 -13.87 -1.97 9.51
C PRO A 93 -12.97 -2.89 10.36
N ILE A 94 -12.27 -3.84 9.73
CA ILE A 94 -11.43 -4.78 10.47
C ILE A 94 -10.09 -4.15 10.92
N ILE A 95 -9.69 -3.04 10.30
CA ILE A 95 -8.38 -2.42 10.54
C ILE A 95 -8.20 -1.98 12.00
N ASP A 96 -9.25 -1.45 12.62
CA ASP A 96 -9.19 -1.00 14.01
C ASP A 96 -8.93 -2.15 14.99
N SER A 97 -9.61 -3.28 14.78
CA SER A 97 -9.54 -4.41 15.71
C SER A 97 -8.43 -5.40 15.39
N LYS A 98 -8.07 -5.51 14.12
CA LYS A 98 -7.07 -6.47 13.64
C LYS A 98 -6.14 -5.85 12.61
N PRO A 99 -5.32 -4.87 13.00
CA PRO A 99 -4.42 -4.21 12.04
C PRO A 99 -3.40 -5.17 11.43
N GLU A 100 -3.10 -6.28 12.07
CA GLU A 100 -2.20 -7.31 11.56
C GLU A 100 -2.70 -7.97 10.27
N ILE A 101 -3.97 -7.76 9.89
CA ILE A 101 -4.48 -8.26 8.61
C ILE A 101 -3.75 -7.62 7.43
N ILE A 102 -3.22 -6.42 7.61
CA ILE A 102 -2.42 -5.74 6.60
C ILE A 102 -1.16 -6.55 6.30
N ASN A 103 -0.54 -7.14 7.33
CA ASN A 103 0.63 -8.00 7.14
C ASN A 103 0.26 -9.33 6.49
N LYS A 104 -0.85 -9.92 6.93
CA LYS A 104 -1.24 -11.27 6.51
C LYS A 104 -1.79 -11.32 5.10
N ASP A 105 -2.53 -10.29 4.70
CA ASP A 105 -3.26 -10.31 3.44
C ASP A 105 -3.40 -8.89 2.88
N PRO A 106 -2.28 -8.24 2.51
CA PRO A 106 -2.31 -6.81 2.14
C PRO A 106 -3.11 -6.52 0.89
N TYR A 107 -3.24 -7.45 -0.04
CA TYR A 107 -3.91 -7.22 -1.32
C TYR A 107 -5.41 -7.55 -1.32
N GLU A 108 -5.91 -8.22 -0.32
CA GLU A 108 -7.33 -8.59 -0.23
C GLU A 108 -7.94 -8.09 1.08
N SER A 109 -7.99 -8.95 2.10
CA SER A 109 -8.65 -8.61 3.37
C SER A 109 -8.04 -7.41 4.08
N GLY A 110 -6.79 -7.09 3.81
CA GLY A 110 -6.07 -5.96 4.41
C GLY A 110 -6.23 -4.64 3.66
N TRP A 111 -7.22 -4.51 2.78
CA TRP A 111 -7.50 -3.23 2.12
C TRP A 111 -7.77 -2.15 3.18
N LEU A 112 -7.47 -0.90 2.84
CA LEU A 112 -7.57 0.20 3.81
C LEU A 112 -8.81 1.05 3.63
N ALA A 113 -9.04 1.52 2.42
CA ALA A 113 -10.12 2.47 2.15
C ALA A 113 -10.62 2.35 0.72
N VAL A 114 -11.82 2.86 0.49
CA VAL A 114 -12.35 3.12 -0.84
C VAL A 114 -12.48 4.63 -0.97
N MET A 115 -12.06 5.16 -2.10
CA MET A 115 -12.10 6.59 -2.38
C MET A 115 -12.84 6.84 -3.68
N LYS A 116 -13.62 7.91 -3.72
CA LYS A 116 -14.15 8.42 -4.99
C LYS A 116 -13.05 9.28 -5.61
N SER A 117 -12.48 8.82 -6.71
CA SER A 117 -11.35 9.50 -7.33
C SER A 117 -11.82 10.66 -8.21
N GLU A 118 -11.15 11.80 -8.10
CA GLU A 118 -11.38 12.98 -8.94
C GLU A 118 -10.47 13.00 -10.16
N SER A 119 -9.40 12.21 -10.15
CA SER A 119 -8.40 12.17 -11.21
C SER A 119 -8.29 10.78 -11.88
N GLY A 120 -9.23 9.90 -11.62
CA GLY A 120 -9.18 8.53 -12.12
C GLY A 120 -7.95 7.81 -11.59
N VAL A 121 -7.20 7.17 -12.50
CA VAL A 121 -5.97 6.44 -12.16
C VAL A 121 -4.75 7.00 -12.89
N GLU A 122 -4.83 8.23 -13.37
CA GLU A 122 -3.72 8.89 -14.06
C GLU A 122 -2.46 8.96 -13.21
N GLY A 123 -1.32 8.73 -13.84
CA GLY A 123 -0.02 8.85 -13.19
C GLY A 123 0.37 7.70 -12.29
N LEU A 124 -0.47 6.69 -12.16
CA LEU A 124 -0.14 5.50 -11.40
C LEU A 124 0.72 4.56 -12.24
N LEU A 125 1.52 3.75 -11.57
CA LEU A 125 2.37 2.76 -12.21
C LEU A 125 1.58 1.50 -12.54
N SER A 126 1.90 0.87 -13.68
CA SER A 126 1.45 -0.48 -13.94
C SER A 126 2.14 -1.45 -12.98
N ALA A 127 1.61 -2.65 -12.87
CA ALA A 127 2.22 -3.69 -12.04
C ALA A 127 3.68 -3.95 -12.48
N GLU A 128 3.93 -3.97 -13.78
CA GLU A 128 5.28 -4.20 -14.32
C GLU A 128 6.23 -3.06 -13.94
N GLU A 129 5.80 -1.81 -14.12
CA GLU A 129 6.58 -0.64 -13.75
C GLU A 129 6.89 -0.61 -12.25
N TYR A 130 5.89 -0.89 -11.43
CA TYR A 130 6.07 -0.94 -9.99
C TYR A 130 7.02 -2.09 -9.60
N PHE A 131 6.89 -3.24 -10.24
CA PHE A 131 7.74 -4.40 -9.95
C PHE A 131 9.22 -4.05 -10.13
N GLU A 132 9.56 -3.35 -11.21
CA GLU A 132 10.93 -2.90 -11.46
C GLU A 132 11.41 -1.91 -10.40
N LEU A 133 10.55 -0.95 -10.02
CA LEU A 133 10.86 0.00 -8.96
C LEU A 133 11.06 -0.72 -7.62
N MET A 134 10.20 -1.68 -7.30
CA MET A 134 10.28 -2.44 -6.06
C MET A 134 11.61 -3.18 -5.94
N LYS A 135 12.09 -3.79 -7.03
CA LYS A 135 13.37 -4.52 -7.00
C LYS A 135 14.52 -3.60 -6.60
N VAL A 136 14.51 -2.35 -7.08
CA VAL A 136 15.52 -1.35 -6.69
C VAL A 136 15.41 -1.05 -5.20
N LYS A 137 14.20 -0.83 -4.71
CA LYS A 137 13.97 -0.54 -3.28
C LYS A 137 14.38 -1.70 -2.38
N VAL A 138 14.09 -2.93 -2.80
CA VAL A 138 14.51 -4.13 -2.07
C VAL A 138 16.03 -4.19 -1.97
N ALA A 139 16.73 -3.94 -3.07
CA ALA A 139 18.21 -3.94 -3.07
C ALA A 139 18.77 -2.89 -2.10
N GLU A 140 18.18 -1.70 -2.05
CA GLU A 140 18.59 -0.63 -1.14
C GLU A 140 18.35 -1.01 0.33
N GLU A 141 17.20 -1.62 0.63
CA GLU A 141 16.91 -2.07 1.99
C GLU A 141 17.88 -3.16 2.46
N LEU A 142 18.22 -4.11 1.60
CA LEU A 142 19.17 -5.16 1.93
C LEU A 142 20.57 -4.58 2.20
N LYS A 143 20.98 -3.56 1.48
CA LYS A 143 22.24 -2.88 1.73
C LYS A 143 22.27 -2.27 3.12
N LYS A 144 21.18 -1.62 3.54
CA LYS A 144 21.07 -1.03 4.88
C LYS A 144 21.17 -2.10 5.97
N ILE A 145 20.47 -3.21 5.80
CA ILE A 145 20.48 -4.31 6.76
C ILE A 145 21.87 -4.93 6.89
N ARG A 146 22.59 -5.03 5.77
CA ARG A 146 23.94 -5.63 5.74
C ARG A 146 25.04 -4.64 6.12
N GLY A 147 24.73 -3.39 6.34
CA GLY A 147 25.70 -2.35 6.68
C GLY A 147 26.57 -1.94 5.50
N MET A 148 26.10 -2.14 4.29
CA MET A 148 26.84 -1.81 3.08
C MET A 148 26.34 -0.53 2.44
#